data_03641fb3f735a4f7c84b4abe0e5ccc85
#
_entry.id   03641fb3f735a4f7c84b4abe0e5ccc85
#
_cell.length_a   1.000
_cell.length_b   1.000
_cell.length_c   1.000
_cell.angle_alpha   90.00
_cell.angle_beta   90.00
_cell.angle_gamma   90.00
#
_symmetry.space_group_name_H-M   'P 1'
#
loop_
_entity.id
_entity.type
_entity.pdbx_description
1 polymer ?
#
loop_
_entity_poly.entity_id
_entity_poly.type
_entity_poly.pdbx_seq_one_letter_code
_entity_poly.pdbx_strand_id
1 'polypeptide(L)'
;MKLARPSVELAVLRGACNKDKRIAGTILGQIDDSYFHFPESVELYHSIRKHMKETGESPTYRLLIDDPGLSDEARQHMRDSQVVVTSIAEAHKACAVLDKYRKARIVYNMAATVNDTMQASRVDVDQLLEQAALSINIARSKKSNEQSFVHFGVNNNSRSRIKSILYDDRSEDIIPSTIDEFDDVAKGFTRGSLVTIGANSGGGKSLMANAMALGMAMRGYRVLVIPLEMSEDEMTCRVMANVTGYDLTSILTQQLGLGEREIIEQKMERWLRKVRRAGGRYTIFKPKEDMTLEEAYAATSAFDYDVTFLDYVSLLKGTDGEDMWRALGSTARYGKINAEVEKRLNVLLVQVDESGKIRYSRAMSEHSNNSWIWVAGEEEKESGIIEIDQPKSRNSRRFKFKLKLNYSQMRVEKAPNEDALGPVESKDPKDKTKEQIKPKRKNLPNLAADI
;
A
#
# COMPACT_ATOMS: atom_id res chain seq x y z
N MET A 1 -31.07 13.67 3.47
CA MET A 1 -30.07 13.21 4.46
C MET A 1 -29.58 14.44 5.20
N LYS A 2 -29.50 14.44 6.54
CA LYS A 2 -28.90 15.58 7.26
C LYS A 2 -27.37 15.56 7.03
N LEU A 3 -26.81 16.68 6.60
CA LEU A 3 -25.37 16.82 6.27
C LEU A 3 -24.49 17.09 7.49
N ALA A 4 -25.08 17.41 8.63
CA ALA A 4 -24.40 17.63 9.92
C ALA A 4 -25.38 17.39 11.08
N ARG A 5 -24.81 17.13 12.26
CA ARG A 5 -25.53 17.06 13.55
C ARG A 5 -24.67 17.73 14.62
N PRO A 6 -25.16 18.81 15.27
CA PRO A 6 -24.41 19.50 16.33
C PRO A 6 -23.96 18.52 17.43
N SER A 7 -24.84 17.62 17.85
CA SER A 7 -24.56 16.66 18.92
C SER A 7 -23.37 15.72 18.62
N VAL A 8 -23.09 15.42 17.34
CA VAL A 8 -21.94 14.58 16.96
C VAL A 8 -20.64 15.39 16.99
N GLU A 9 -20.66 16.62 16.48
CA GLU A 9 -19.51 17.52 16.53
C GLU A 9 -19.13 17.83 17.98
N LEU A 10 -20.11 18.16 18.79
CA LEU A 10 -19.92 18.43 20.22
C LEU A 10 -19.41 17.21 21.01
N ALA A 11 -19.90 16.00 20.70
CA ALA A 11 -19.40 14.78 21.32
C ALA A 11 -17.90 14.57 21.06
N VAL A 12 -17.47 14.85 19.82
CA VAL A 12 -16.06 14.75 19.42
C VAL A 12 -15.23 15.83 20.10
N LEU A 13 -15.68 17.10 20.11
CA LEU A 13 -15.00 18.21 20.79
C LEU A 13 -14.89 18.00 22.29
N ARG A 14 -15.95 17.52 22.96
CA ARG A 14 -15.89 17.14 24.37
C ARG A 14 -14.94 15.98 24.65
N GLY A 15 -14.94 14.99 23.78
CA GLY A 15 -13.97 13.90 23.84
C GLY A 15 -12.53 14.36 23.65
N ALA A 16 -12.29 15.38 22.82
CA ALA A 16 -10.99 16.02 22.67
C ALA A 16 -10.52 16.76 23.94
N CYS A 17 -11.44 17.16 24.80
CA CYS A 17 -11.17 17.79 26.13
C CYS A 17 -11.23 16.76 27.28
N ASN A 18 -11.16 15.46 27.00
CA ASN A 18 -11.26 14.42 28.02
C ASN A 18 -10.01 14.41 28.91
N LYS A 19 -10.21 14.13 30.20
CA LYS A 19 -9.11 13.99 31.18
C LYS A 19 -8.22 12.78 30.85
N ASP A 20 -8.77 11.73 30.24
CA ASP A 20 -7.97 10.63 29.68
C ASP A 20 -7.31 11.09 28.38
N LYS A 21 -6.01 11.39 28.48
CA LYS A 21 -5.17 11.85 27.36
C LYS A 21 -5.20 10.89 26.17
N ARG A 22 -5.50 9.59 26.37
CA ARG A 22 -5.60 8.60 25.29
C ARG A 22 -6.87 8.83 24.46
N ILE A 23 -7.99 9.17 25.09
CA ILE A 23 -9.24 9.49 24.40
C ILE A 23 -9.08 10.79 23.63
N ALA A 24 -8.55 11.83 24.26
CA ALA A 24 -8.30 13.12 23.62
C ALA A 24 -7.33 12.98 22.42
N GLY A 25 -6.22 12.28 22.61
CA GLY A 25 -5.23 12.00 21.56
C GLY A 25 -5.80 11.20 20.39
N THR A 26 -6.62 10.18 20.68
CA THR A 26 -7.31 9.38 19.65
C THR A 26 -8.21 10.24 18.76
N ILE A 27 -8.94 11.17 19.35
CA ILE A 27 -9.83 12.08 18.61
C ILE A 27 -9.00 13.07 17.78
N LEU A 28 -8.10 13.80 18.44
CA LEU A 28 -7.35 14.89 17.80
C LEU A 28 -6.38 14.41 16.72
N GLY A 29 -6.00 13.14 16.77
CA GLY A 29 -5.24 12.49 15.70
C GLY A 29 -6.07 12.15 14.45
N GLN A 30 -7.39 12.02 14.55
CA GLN A 30 -8.25 11.57 13.45
C GLN A 30 -9.01 12.68 12.74
N ILE A 31 -9.04 13.88 13.31
CA ILE A 31 -9.87 15.00 12.81
C ILE A 31 -9.07 16.26 12.54
N ASP A 32 -9.62 17.10 11.69
CA ASP A 32 -9.20 18.48 11.46
C ASP A 32 -10.44 19.39 11.36
N ASP A 33 -10.22 20.68 11.07
CA ASP A 33 -11.28 21.67 10.91
C ASP A 33 -12.29 21.35 9.82
N SER A 34 -11.90 20.65 8.75
CA SER A 34 -12.81 20.23 7.65
C SER A 34 -13.88 19.23 8.09
N TYR A 35 -13.71 18.61 9.25
CA TYR A 35 -14.69 17.67 9.81
C TYR A 35 -15.91 18.37 10.38
N PHE A 36 -15.81 19.66 10.73
CA PHE A 36 -16.87 20.42 11.37
C PHE A 36 -17.65 21.23 10.34
N HIS A 37 -18.94 21.36 10.60
CA HIS A 37 -19.87 22.13 9.76
C HIS A 37 -20.26 23.46 10.41
N PHE A 38 -20.39 23.46 11.75
CA PHE A 38 -20.82 24.63 12.48
C PHE A 38 -19.63 25.53 12.80
N PRO A 39 -19.71 26.84 12.50
CA PRO A 39 -18.61 27.78 12.77
C PRO A 39 -18.11 27.72 14.21
N GLU A 40 -19.03 27.58 15.16
CA GLU A 40 -18.75 27.47 16.60
C GLU A 40 -17.92 26.20 16.90
N SER A 41 -18.19 25.09 16.20
CA SER A 41 -17.40 23.87 16.34
C SER A 41 -15.99 24.02 15.79
N VAL A 42 -15.82 24.75 14.69
CA VAL A 42 -14.50 25.07 14.10
C VAL A 42 -13.70 25.96 15.05
N GLU A 43 -14.34 26.98 15.62
CA GLU A 43 -13.71 27.89 16.59
C GLU A 43 -13.21 27.13 17.85
N LEU A 44 -14.06 26.27 18.42
CA LEU A 44 -13.70 25.38 19.52
C LEU A 44 -12.51 24.47 19.19
N TYR A 45 -12.53 23.88 18.01
CA TYR A 45 -11.42 23.03 17.55
C TYR A 45 -10.11 23.80 17.43
N HIS A 46 -10.13 25.00 16.86
CA HIS A 46 -8.95 25.86 16.76
C HIS A 46 -8.40 26.27 18.14
N SER A 47 -9.26 26.59 19.09
CA SER A 47 -8.85 26.87 20.47
C SER A 47 -8.19 25.66 21.13
N ILE A 48 -8.76 24.45 20.96
CA ILE A 48 -8.15 23.21 21.45
C ILE A 48 -6.75 23.01 20.85
N ARG A 49 -6.62 23.20 19.53
CA ARG A 49 -5.33 23.04 18.82
C ARG A 49 -4.30 24.09 19.25
N LYS A 50 -4.72 25.33 19.47
CA LYS A 50 -3.86 26.39 19.97
C LYS A 50 -3.32 26.04 21.35
N HIS A 51 -4.19 25.65 22.27
CA HIS A 51 -3.80 25.24 23.63
C HIS A 51 -2.80 24.07 23.60
N MET A 52 -3.06 23.06 22.79
CA MET A 52 -2.13 21.94 22.61
C MET A 52 -0.76 22.38 22.09
N LYS A 53 -0.71 23.33 21.18
CA LYS A 53 0.54 23.86 20.63
C LYS A 53 1.36 24.61 21.70
N GLU A 54 0.66 25.31 22.59
CA GLU A 54 1.28 26.14 23.66
C GLU A 54 1.70 25.30 24.86
N THR A 55 0.93 24.29 25.24
CA THR A 55 1.12 23.53 26.48
C THR A 55 1.58 22.09 26.30
N GLY A 56 1.48 21.55 25.08
CA GLY A 56 1.72 20.13 24.76
C GLY A 56 0.59 19.19 25.20
N GLU A 57 -0.50 19.72 25.80
CA GLU A 57 -1.61 18.95 26.32
C GLU A 57 -2.95 19.46 25.80
N SER A 58 -3.95 18.59 25.73
CA SER A 58 -5.33 18.98 25.41
C SER A 58 -5.95 19.74 26.58
N PRO A 59 -6.69 20.84 26.34
CA PRO A 59 -7.35 21.56 27.42
C PRO A 59 -8.43 20.69 28.05
N THR A 60 -8.67 20.90 29.33
CA THR A 60 -9.89 20.40 29.97
C THR A 60 -11.10 21.19 29.47
N TYR A 61 -12.30 20.60 29.59
CA TYR A 61 -13.54 21.28 29.24
C TYR A 61 -13.67 22.69 29.90
N ARG A 62 -13.24 22.82 31.18
CA ARG A 62 -13.29 24.05 31.91
C ARG A 62 -12.33 25.10 31.36
N LEU A 63 -11.10 24.69 31.09
CA LEU A 63 -10.10 25.58 30.50
C LEU A 63 -10.51 26.07 29.10
N LEU A 64 -11.16 25.19 28.31
CA LEU A 64 -11.64 25.58 27.00
C LEU A 64 -12.74 26.64 27.09
N ILE A 65 -13.76 26.45 27.97
CA ILE A 65 -14.86 27.41 28.12
C ILE A 65 -14.40 28.76 28.68
N ASP A 66 -13.37 28.74 29.51
CA ASP A 66 -12.79 29.93 30.08
C ASP A 66 -11.77 30.65 29.16
N ASP A 67 -11.52 30.11 27.95
CA ASP A 67 -10.64 30.75 26.96
C ASP A 67 -11.21 32.10 26.52
N PRO A 68 -10.50 33.23 26.79
CA PRO A 68 -10.98 34.56 26.43
C PRO A 68 -11.09 34.78 24.91
N GLY A 69 -10.42 33.94 24.10
CA GLY A 69 -10.45 34.00 22.64
C GLY A 69 -11.70 33.37 21.99
N LEU A 70 -12.57 32.70 22.77
CA LEU A 70 -13.80 32.14 22.26
C LEU A 70 -14.96 33.14 22.25
N SER A 71 -15.81 33.05 21.21
CA SER A 71 -17.09 33.75 21.17
C SER A 71 -18.08 33.20 22.20
N ASP A 72 -19.08 33.99 22.56
CA ASP A 72 -20.12 33.57 23.50
C ASP A 72 -20.99 32.47 22.87
N GLU A 73 -21.18 32.51 21.54
CA GLU A 73 -21.87 31.49 20.76
C GLU A 73 -21.16 30.16 20.87
N ALA A 74 -19.83 30.14 20.68
CA ALA A 74 -19.02 28.89 20.77
C ALA A 74 -19.05 28.32 22.20
N ARG A 75 -18.97 29.18 23.23
CA ARG A 75 -19.11 28.77 24.64
C ARG A 75 -20.49 28.16 24.92
N GLN A 76 -21.56 28.80 24.44
CA GLN A 76 -22.92 28.29 24.60
C GLN A 76 -23.10 26.97 23.85
N HIS A 77 -22.61 26.89 22.61
CA HIS A 77 -22.63 25.68 21.81
C HIS A 77 -21.97 24.49 22.54
N MET A 78 -20.81 24.71 23.17
CA MET A 78 -20.13 23.66 23.95
C MET A 78 -20.87 23.30 25.24
N ARG A 79 -21.59 24.23 25.88
CA ARG A 79 -22.41 23.97 27.08
C ARG A 79 -23.63 23.11 26.79
N ASP A 80 -24.19 23.23 25.59
CA ASP A 80 -25.38 22.49 25.17
C ASP A 80 -25.10 20.98 24.89
N SER A 81 -23.80 20.61 24.93
CA SER A 81 -23.43 19.21 24.75
C SER A 81 -23.74 18.36 25.97
N GLN A 82 -24.60 17.37 25.79
CA GLN A 82 -24.91 16.34 26.81
C GLN A 82 -24.13 15.03 26.63
N VAL A 83 -23.44 14.88 25.50
CA VAL A 83 -22.76 13.63 25.16
C VAL A 83 -21.31 13.67 25.62
N VAL A 84 -20.90 12.67 26.39
CA VAL A 84 -19.52 12.51 26.86
C VAL A 84 -18.95 11.21 26.28
N VAL A 85 -17.81 11.31 25.61
CA VAL A 85 -17.05 10.14 25.15
C VAL A 85 -16.23 9.61 26.31
N THR A 86 -16.51 8.37 26.72
CA THR A 86 -15.95 7.76 27.95
C THR A 86 -14.90 6.69 27.66
N SER A 87 -14.76 6.24 26.42
CA SER A 87 -13.82 5.20 26.01
C SER A 87 -13.18 5.47 24.66
N ILE A 88 -12.04 4.83 24.40
CA ILE A 88 -11.35 4.88 23.11
C ILE A 88 -12.25 4.33 21.99
N ALA A 89 -13.01 3.27 22.26
CA ALA A 89 -13.94 2.68 21.29
C ALA A 89 -15.06 3.68 20.90
N GLU A 90 -15.60 4.41 21.88
CA GLU A 90 -16.56 5.49 21.61
C GLU A 90 -15.94 6.64 20.84
N ALA A 91 -14.68 7.00 21.13
CA ALA A 91 -13.93 8.02 20.40
C ALA A 91 -13.80 7.66 18.91
N HIS A 92 -13.37 6.45 18.60
CA HIS A 92 -13.31 5.96 17.22
C HIS A 92 -14.68 5.98 16.54
N LYS A 93 -15.72 5.53 17.23
CA LYS A 93 -17.10 5.53 16.70
C LYS A 93 -17.59 6.96 16.41
N ALA A 94 -17.34 7.91 17.32
CA ALA A 94 -17.73 9.31 17.13
C ALA A 94 -16.99 9.95 15.96
N CYS A 95 -15.69 9.74 15.83
CA CYS A 95 -14.91 10.21 14.70
C CYS A 95 -15.36 9.58 13.36
N ALA A 96 -15.67 8.27 13.34
CA ALA A 96 -16.18 7.61 12.15
C ALA A 96 -17.56 8.16 11.71
N VAL A 97 -18.43 8.49 12.66
CA VAL A 97 -19.72 9.13 12.35
C VAL A 97 -19.50 10.54 11.81
N LEU A 98 -18.59 11.30 12.39
CA LEU A 98 -18.24 12.66 11.94
C LEU A 98 -17.64 12.63 10.52
N ASP A 99 -16.74 11.68 10.22
CA ASP A 99 -16.18 11.47 8.88
C ASP A 99 -17.27 11.16 7.84
N LYS A 100 -18.28 10.36 8.22
CA LYS A 100 -19.42 10.09 7.34
C LYS A 100 -20.18 11.38 6.97
N TYR A 101 -20.36 12.30 7.89
CA TYR A 101 -20.97 13.61 7.62
C TYR A 101 -20.07 14.49 6.76
N ARG A 102 -18.76 14.52 7.01
CA ARG A 102 -17.78 15.22 6.17
C ARG A 102 -17.86 14.75 4.72
N LYS A 103 -17.80 13.43 4.50
CA LYS A 103 -17.92 12.83 3.17
C LYS A 103 -19.25 13.18 2.50
N ALA A 104 -20.33 13.14 3.25
CA ALA A 104 -21.65 13.50 2.72
C ALA A 104 -21.71 14.98 2.28
N ARG A 105 -21.08 15.91 3.01
CA ARG A 105 -20.96 17.32 2.60
C ARG A 105 -20.12 17.49 1.34
N ILE A 106 -18.98 16.82 1.24
CA ILE A 106 -18.14 16.88 0.04
C ILE A 106 -18.93 16.42 -1.20
N VAL A 107 -19.61 15.28 -1.11
CA VAL A 107 -20.43 14.75 -2.21
C VAL A 107 -21.59 15.69 -2.54
N TYR A 108 -22.25 16.25 -1.54
CA TYR A 108 -23.34 17.22 -1.75
C TYR A 108 -22.84 18.49 -2.45
N ASN A 109 -21.75 19.07 -1.98
CA ASN A 109 -21.17 20.27 -2.57
C ASN A 109 -20.68 20.02 -4.00
N MET A 110 -20.06 18.86 -4.26
CA MET A 110 -19.68 18.44 -5.61
C MET A 110 -20.92 18.35 -6.53
N ALA A 111 -22.00 17.71 -6.07
CA ALA A 111 -23.22 17.59 -6.86
C ALA A 111 -23.87 18.96 -7.13
N ALA A 112 -23.85 19.87 -6.17
CA ALA A 112 -24.32 21.24 -6.34
C ALA A 112 -23.47 21.99 -7.37
N THR A 113 -22.14 21.94 -7.26
CA THR A 113 -21.20 22.57 -8.22
C THR A 113 -21.42 22.02 -9.64
N VAL A 114 -21.57 20.70 -9.79
CA VAL A 114 -21.86 20.09 -11.09
C VAL A 114 -23.18 20.61 -11.66
N ASN A 115 -24.25 20.63 -10.85
CA ASN A 115 -25.54 21.13 -11.27
C ASN A 115 -25.51 22.60 -11.70
N ASP A 116 -24.87 23.46 -10.91
CA ASP A 116 -24.77 24.90 -11.18
C ASP A 116 -23.91 25.18 -12.44
N THR A 117 -22.81 24.43 -12.61
CA THR A 117 -21.95 24.57 -13.78
C THR A 117 -22.65 24.12 -15.05
N MET A 118 -23.42 23.01 -15.01
CA MET A 118 -24.17 22.51 -16.15
C MET A 118 -25.30 23.45 -16.61
N GLN A 119 -25.73 24.39 -15.77
CA GLN A 119 -26.70 25.44 -16.14
C GLN A 119 -26.06 26.66 -16.80
N ALA A 120 -24.74 26.76 -16.85
CA ALA A 120 -24.02 27.85 -17.48
C ALA A 120 -24.03 27.75 -19.01
N SER A 121 -23.96 28.90 -19.67
CA SER A 121 -24.02 28.99 -21.16
C SER A 121 -22.82 28.35 -21.87
N ARG A 122 -21.69 28.17 -21.17
CA ARG A 122 -20.50 27.47 -21.64
C ARG A 122 -19.95 26.62 -20.54
N VAL A 123 -19.89 25.32 -20.75
CA VAL A 123 -19.40 24.33 -19.79
C VAL A 123 -18.13 23.71 -20.35
N ASP A 124 -17.05 23.81 -19.56
CA ASP A 124 -15.85 22.99 -19.77
C ASP A 124 -16.06 21.67 -19.01
N VAL A 125 -16.45 20.64 -19.75
CA VAL A 125 -16.79 19.33 -19.19
C VAL A 125 -15.55 18.65 -18.63
N ASP A 126 -14.37 18.80 -19.24
CA ASP A 126 -13.13 18.17 -18.80
C ASP A 126 -12.68 18.78 -17.47
N GLN A 127 -12.72 20.10 -17.34
CA GLN A 127 -12.43 20.78 -16.07
C GLN A 127 -13.41 20.37 -14.96
N LEU A 128 -14.68 20.18 -15.30
CA LEU A 128 -15.70 19.76 -14.35
C LEU A 128 -15.45 18.32 -13.86
N LEU A 129 -15.03 17.42 -14.75
CA LEU A 129 -14.65 16.06 -14.42
C LEU A 129 -13.42 16.00 -13.52
N GLU A 130 -12.40 16.82 -13.77
CA GLU A 130 -11.22 16.94 -12.89
C GLU A 130 -11.60 17.41 -11.49
N GLN A 131 -12.44 18.41 -11.37
CA GLN A 131 -12.92 18.90 -10.07
C GLN A 131 -13.73 17.84 -9.30
N ALA A 132 -14.57 17.09 -10.02
CA ALA A 132 -15.34 15.99 -9.43
C ALA A 132 -14.41 14.87 -8.95
N ALA A 133 -13.42 14.49 -9.75
CA ALA A 133 -12.43 13.47 -9.37
C ALA A 133 -11.61 13.90 -8.15
N LEU A 134 -11.17 15.17 -8.09
CA LEU A 134 -10.47 15.73 -6.95
C LEU A 134 -11.34 15.68 -5.68
N SER A 135 -12.61 16.06 -5.78
CA SER A 135 -13.56 16.04 -4.65
C SER A 135 -13.78 14.62 -4.13
N ILE A 136 -13.90 13.63 -5.04
CA ILE A 136 -14.01 12.21 -4.67
C ILE A 136 -12.74 11.73 -3.95
N ASN A 137 -11.55 12.09 -4.45
CA ASN A 137 -10.29 11.74 -3.83
C ASN A 137 -10.15 12.35 -2.43
N ILE A 138 -10.54 13.61 -2.25
CA ILE A 138 -10.58 14.27 -0.93
C ILE A 138 -11.56 13.54 0.01
N ALA A 139 -12.74 13.14 -0.47
CA ALA A 139 -13.70 12.40 0.33
C ALA A 139 -13.20 11.02 0.75
N ARG A 140 -12.41 10.37 -0.10
CA ARG A 140 -11.81 9.04 0.16
C ARG A 140 -10.55 9.10 1.00
N SER A 141 -9.79 10.19 0.92
CA SER A 141 -8.59 10.33 1.73
C SER A 141 -8.97 10.32 3.21
N LYS A 142 -8.65 9.21 3.88
CA LYS A 142 -8.55 9.24 5.34
C LYS A 142 -7.35 10.10 5.64
N LYS A 143 -7.54 11.18 6.36
CA LYS A 143 -6.40 11.96 6.83
C LYS A 143 -5.58 11.11 7.78
N SER A 144 -4.56 10.43 7.27
CA SER A 144 -3.46 9.93 8.08
C SER A 144 -2.35 10.99 8.11
N ASN A 145 -2.68 12.21 8.49
CA ASN A 145 -1.68 13.18 8.92
C ASN A 145 -1.34 12.95 10.40
N GLU A 146 -1.40 11.71 10.85
CA GLU A 146 -0.69 11.32 12.05
C GLU A 146 0.79 11.23 11.70
N GLN A 147 1.50 12.31 11.88
CA GLN A 147 2.88 12.21 12.30
C GLN A 147 2.83 11.47 13.64
N SER A 148 2.83 10.15 13.62
CA SER A 148 2.84 9.36 14.84
C SER A 148 4.23 9.44 15.45
N PHE A 149 4.39 10.37 16.40
CA PHE A 149 5.58 10.42 17.22
C PHE A 149 5.51 9.29 18.27
N VAL A 150 6.50 8.42 18.26
CA VAL A 150 6.71 7.43 19.32
C VAL A 150 7.87 7.93 20.18
N HIS A 151 7.58 8.44 21.35
CA HIS A 151 8.58 8.90 22.30
C HIS A 151 8.92 7.77 23.27
N PHE A 152 10.09 7.17 23.14
CA PHE A 152 10.60 6.20 24.10
C PHE A 152 11.14 6.91 25.35
N GLY A 153 10.73 6.43 26.53
CA GLY A 153 11.23 6.96 27.83
C GLY A 153 10.48 8.12 28.44
N VAL A 154 9.53 8.74 27.72
CA VAL A 154 8.86 9.97 28.19
C VAL A 154 7.41 9.72 28.65
N ASN A 155 6.71 8.69 28.14
CA ASN A 155 5.29 8.44 28.45
C ASN A 155 4.92 6.96 28.35
N ASN A 156 3.77 6.58 28.94
CA ASN A 156 3.16 5.25 28.82
C ASN A 156 2.80 4.82 27.39
N ASN A 157 2.84 5.71 26.39
CA ASN A 157 2.58 5.40 24.98
C ASN A 157 3.55 4.41 24.39
N SER A 158 4.84 4.44 24.79
CA SER A 158 5.82 3.47 24.33
C SER A 158 5.52 2.08 24.83
N ARG A 159 5.10 1.92 26.10
CA ARG A 159 4.67 0.62 26.65
C ARG A 159 3.43 0.05 25.97
N SER A 160 2.44 0.88 25.71
CA SER A 160 1.24 0.50 24.97
C SER A 160 1.60 0.05 23.54
N ARG A 161 2.46 0.80 22.87
CA ARG A 161 2.92 0.47 21.51
C ARG A 161 3.74 -0.84 21.48
N ILE A 162 4.63 -1.05 22.46
CA ILE A 162 5.40 -2.30 22.59
C ILE A 162 4.45 -3.47 22.83
N LYS A 163 3.46 -3.32 23.72
CA LYS A 163 2.46 -4.38 23.95
C LYS A 163 1.66 -4.69 22.70
N SER A 164 1.18 -3.67 21.99
CA SER A 164 0.48 -3.86 20.72
C SER A 164 1.33 -4.62 19.68
N ILE A 165 2.60 -4.27 19.57
CA ILE A 165 3.50 -4.98 18.63
C ILE A 165 3.75 -6.44 19.03
N LEU A 166 3.81 -6.74 20.34
CA LEU A 166 4.16 -8.07 20.83
C LEU A 166 2.96 -9.02 20.97
N TYR A 167 1.77 -8.50 21.24
CA TYR A 167 0.62 -9.30 21.67
C TYR A 167 -0.63 -9.16 20.78
N ASP A 168 -0.74 -8.10 19.97
CA ASP A 168 -1.86 -8.00 19.02
C ASP A 168 -1.58 -8.90 17.82
N ASP A 169 -2.64 -9.54 17.31
CA ASP A 169 -2.54 -10.32 16.08
C ASP A 169 -2.27 -9.37 14.90
N ARG A 170 -1.11 -9.54 14.28
CA ARG A 170 -0.66 -8.77 13.12
C ARG A 170 -0.47 -9.65 11.89
N SER A 171 -1.07 -10.83 11.88
CA SER A 171 -1.01 -11.74 10.73
C SER A 171 -1.53 -11.09 9.46
N GLU A 172 -2.52 -10.20 9.56
CA GLU A 172 -3.05 -9.42 8.44
C GLU A 172 -2.07 -8.38 7.88
N ASP A 173 -1.04 -7.99 8.64
CA ASP A 173 0.00 -7.07 8.18
C ASP A 173 0.99 -7.74 7.21
N ILE A 174 0.98 -9.06 7.12
CA ILE A 174 1.88 -9.84 6.27
C ILE A 174 1.09 -10.44 5.10
N ILE A 175 1.53 -10.13 3.89
CA ILE A 175 0.98 -10.68 2.64
C ILE A 175 1.98 -11.72 2.14
N PRO A 176 1.63 -13.01 2.08
CA PRO A 176 2.52 -14.06 1.59
C PRO A 176 2.84 -13.83 0.10
N SER A 177 4.08 -14.10 -0.30
CA SER A 177 4.48 -13.99 -1.70
C SER A 177 3.87 -15.10 -2.56
N THR A 178 3.49 -16.21 -1.93
CA THR A 178 3.06 -17.48 -2.55
C THR A 178 4.20 -18.29 -3.20
N ILE A 179 5.42 -17.86 -2.97
CA ILE A 179 6.65 -18.57 -3.34
C ILE A 179 7.25 -19.12 -2.04
N ASP A 180 7.17 -20.42 -1.85
CA ASP A 180 7.52 -21.06 -0.59
C ASP A 180 8.99 -20.83 -0.23
N GLU A 181 9.91 -20.87 -1.21
CA GLU A 181 11.35 -20.62 -1.02
C GLU A 181 11.63 -19.23 -0.45
N PHE A 182 10.80 -18.25 -0.76
CA PHE A 182 10.89 -16.91 -0.20
C PHE A 182 10.14 -16.81 1.14
N ASP A 183 8.91 -17.32 1.21
CA ASP A 183 8.04 -17.20 2.38
C ASP A 183 8.60 -17.96 3.60
N ASP A 184 9.33 -19.05 3.39
CA ASP A 184 10.00 -19.81 4.48
C ASP A 184 11.04 -18.96 5.22
N VAL A 185 11.72 -18.05 4.51
CA VAL A 185 12.75 -17.19 5.10
C VAL A 185 12.19 -15.83 5.51
N ALA A 186 11.46 -15.16 4.60
CA ALA A 186 11.02 -13.78 4.78
C ALA A 186 9.61 -13.66 5.38
N LYS A 187 8.85 -14.76 5.44
CA LYS A 187 7.46 -14.83 5.92
C LYS A 187 6.45 -14.02 5.09
N GLY A 188 6.87 -13.54 3.91
CA GLY A 188 6.07 -12.70 3.03
C GLY A 188 6.47 -11.22 3.03
N PHE A 189 5.58 -10.38 2.56
CA PHE A 189 5.76 -8.93 2.46
C PHE A 189 4.87 -8.22 3.47
N THR A 190 5.36 -7.14 4.08
CA THR A 190 4.53 -6.30 4.96
C THR A 190 3.58 -5.41 4.13
N ARG A 191 2.36 -5.20 4.61
CA ARG A 191 1.45 -4.19 4.05
C ARG A 191 2.12 -2.81 4.06
N GLY A 192 1.82 -1.97 3.08
CA GLY A 192 2.50 -0.70 2.90
C GLY A 192 3.88 -0.83 2.26
N SER A 193 4.20 -1.98 1.66
CA SER A 193 5.48 -2.21 1.00
C SER A 193 5.40 -2.02 -0.51
N LEU A 194 6.55 -1.60 -1.06
CA LEU A 194 6.85 -1.65 -2.47
C LEU A 194 7.84 -2.77 -2.74
N VAL A 195 7.50 -3.64 -3.68
CA VAL A 195 8.36 -4.71 -4.21
C VAL A 195 8.71 -4.41 -5.66
N THR A 196 9.96 -4.59 -6.02
CA THR A 196 10.41 -4.49 -7.42
C THR A 196 10.85 -5.86 -7.89
N ILE A 197 10.34 -6.29 -9.04
CA ILE A 197 10.73 -7.54 -9.71
C ILE A 197 11.38 -7.19 -11.03
N GLY A 198 12.66 -7.53 -11.20
CA GLY A 198 13.47 -7.24 -12.37
C GLY A 198 13.99 -8.50 -13.05
N ALA A 199 13.76 -8.61 -14.38
CA ALA A 199 14.40 -9.61 -15.22
C ALA A 199 14.62 -9.08 -16.64
N ASN A 200 15.55 -9.70 -17.37
CA ASN A 200 15.74 -9.42 -18.79
C ASN A 200 14.53 -9.85 -19.63
N SER A 201 14.51 -9.45 -20.89
CA SER A 201 13.45 -9.85 -21.82
C SER A 201 13.39 -11.37 -21.96
N GLY A 202 12.18 -11.94 -21.93
CA GLY A 202 11.99 -13.39 -21.95
C GLY A 202 12.36 -14.10 -20.64
N GLY A 203 12.88 -13.42 -19.63
CA GLY A 203 13.28 -14.00 -18.34
C GLY A 203 12.13 -14.41 -17.41
N GLY A 204 10.86 -14.32 -17.84
CA GLY A 204 9.72 -14.84 -17.08
C GLY A 204 9.16 -13.91 -15.99
N LYS A 205 9.46 -12.61 -16.00
CA LYS A 205 8.92 -11.63 -15.00
C LYS A 205 7.40 -11.64 -14.92
N SER A 206 6.72 -11.55 -16.07
CA SER A 206 5.25 -11.53 -16.14
C SER A 206 4.63 -12.85 -15.70
N LEU A 207 5.30 -13.99 -16.00
CA LEU A 207 4.91 -15.31 -15.50
C LEU A 207 4.97 -15.36 -13.98
N MET A 208 6.08 -14.92 -13.39
CA MET A 208 6.28 -14.87 -11.93
C MET A 208 5.20 -14.00 -11.27
N ALA A 209 5.00 -12.78 -11.76
CA ALA A 209 4.01 -11.86 -11.23
C ALA A 209 2.59 -12.41 -11.31
N ASN A 210 2.22 -13.03 -12.44
CA ASN A 210 0.92 -13.65 -12.63
C ASN A 210 0.71 -14.83 -11.67
N ALA A 211 1.69 -15.70 -11.51
CA ALA A 211 1.62 -16.84 -10.59
C ALA A 211 1.44 -16.37 -9.14
N MET A 212 2.22 -15.37 -8.70
CA MET A 212 2.06 -14.75 -7.38
C MET A 212 0.66 -14.14 -7.21
N ALA A 213 0.19 -13.37 -8.18
CA ALA A 213 -1.11 -12.72 -8.15
C ALA A 213 -2.27 -13.71 -8.01
N LEU A 214 -2.23 -14.82 -8.76
CA LEU A 214 -3.20 -15.90 -8.69
C LEU A 214 -3.18 -16.62 -7.34
N GLY A 215 -1.99 -16.92 -6.84
CA GLY A 215 -1.79 -17.53 -5.53
C GLY A 215 -2.31 -16.65 -4.38
N MET A 216 -2.08 -15.33 -4.45
CA MET A 216 -2.60 -14.37 -3.49
C MET A 216 -4.13 -14.27 -3.54
N ALA A 217 -4.73 -14.24 -4.75
CA ALA A 217 -6.18 -14.22 -4.92
C ALA A 217 -6.85 -15.47 -4.30
N MET A 218 -6.23 -16.63 -4.46
CA MET A 218 -6.70 -17.88 -3.84
C MET A 218 -6.62 -17.87 -2.30
N ARG A 219 -5.74 -17.06 -1.73
CA ARG A 219 -5.60 -16.87 -0.28
C ARG A 219 -6.49 -15.75 0.30
N GLY A 220 -7.39 -15.19 -0.53
CA GLY A 220 -8.38 -14.20 -0.09
C GLY A 220 -8.00 -12.75 -0.33
N TYR A 221 -6.85 -12.48 -0.95
CA TYR A 221 -6.45 -11.10 -1.26
C TYR A 221 -7.14 -10.58 -2.53
N ARG A 222 -7.48 -9.29 -2.51
CA ARG A 222 -8.02 -8.56 -3.66
C ARG A 222 -6.86 -8.04 -4.49
N VAL A 223 -6.62 -8.67 -5.62
CA VAL A 223 -5.45 -8.41 -6.47
C VAL A 223 -5.85 -7.66 -7.73
N LEU A 224 -5.11 -6.61 -8.06
CA LEU A 224 -5.16 -5.87 -9.31
C LEU A 224 -3.89 -6.12 -10.11
N VAL A 225 -4.05 -6.50 -11.37
CA VAL A 225 -2.95 -6.63 -12.34
C VAL A 225 -3.18 -5.60 -13.44
N ILE A 226 -2.14 -4.80 -13.72
CA ILE A 226 -2.14 -3.76 -14.77
C ILE A 226 -1.10 -4.17 -15.83
N PRO A 227 -1.51 -4.94 -16.86
CA PRO A 227 -0.61 -5.35 -17.95
C PRO A 227 -0.52 -4.21 -18.97
N LEU A 228 0.63 -3.55 -19.07
CA LEU A 228 0.85 -2.48 -20.05
C LEU A 228 1.26 -3.03 -21.42
N GLU A 229 1.96 -4.17 -21.46
CA GLU A 229 2.46 -4.78 -22.69
C GLU A 229 1.42 -5.67 -23.37
N MET A 230 0.61 -6.40 -22.61
CA MET A 230 -0.28 -7.45 -23.12
C MET A 230 -1.73 -7.00 -23.18
N SER A 231 -2.51 -7.61 -24.05
CA SER A 231 -3.96 -7.45 -24.11
C SER A 231 -4.67 -8.14 -22.94
N GLU A 232 -5.94 -7.80 -22.71
CA GLU A 232 -6.78 -8.47 -21.72
C GLU A 232 -6.97 -9.96 -22.04
N ASP A 233 -7.12 -10.30 -23.32
CA ASP A 233 -7.31 -11.68 -23.79
C ASP A 233 -6.04 -12.52 -23.58
N GLU A 234 -4.85 -11.99 -23.94
CA GLU A 234 -3.59 -12.67 -23.68
C GLU A 234 -3.38 -12.91 -22.19
N MET A 235 -3.69 -11.91 -21.37
CA MET A 235 -3.57 -12.07 -19.92
C MET A 235 -4.56 -13.10 -19.39
N THR A 236 -5.78 -13.13 -19.93
CA THR A 236 -6.78 -14.15 -19.60
C THR A 236 -6.33 -15.56 -19.99
N CYS A 237 -5.74 -15.74 -21.19
CA CYS A 237 -5.16 -17.01 -21.60
C CYS A 237 -4.04 -17.49 -20.66
N ARG A 238 -3.19 -16.58 -20.18
CA ARG A 238 -2.14 -16.87 -19.19
C ARG A 238 -2.71 -17.30 -17.84
N VAL A 239 -3.80 -16.67 -17.39
CA VAL A 239 -4.55 -17.10 -16.21
C VAL A 239 -5.11 -18.51 -16.43
N MET A 240 -5.72 -18.78 -17.57
CA MET A 240 -6.26 -20.11 -17.91
C MET A 240 -5.15 -21.17 -17.93
N ALA A 241 -4.03 -20.90 -18.58
CA ALA A 241 -2.89 -21.83 -18.62
C ALA A 241 -2.37 -22.16 -17.21
N ASN A 242 -2.20 -21.14 -16.36
CA ASN A 242 -1.74 -21.34 -14.98
C ASN A 242 -2.73 -22.18 -14.16
N VAL A 243 -3.99 -21.80 -14.17
CA VAL A 243 -5.04 -22.45 -13.36
C VAL A 243 -5.31 -23.88 -13.80
N THR A 244 -5.38 -24.11 -15.12
CA THR A 244 -5.81 -25.39 -15.66
C THR A 244 -4.69 -26.37 -15.94
N GLY A 245 -3.45 -25.84 -16.16
CA GLY A 245 -2.27 -26.62 -16.55
C GLY A 245 -2.27 -27.04 -18.02
N TYR A 246 -3.09 -26.43 -18.85
CA TYR A 246 -3.05 -26.59 -20.29
C TYR A 246 -1.98 -25.67 -20.89
N ASP A 247 -1.46 -26.09 -22.05
CA ASP A 247 -0.46 -25.31 -22.77
C ASP A 247 -1.00 -23.97 -23.25
N LEU A 248 -0.25 -22.89 -22.96
CA LEU A 248 -0.64 -21.53 -23.31
C LEU A 248 -0.84 -21.35 -24.83
N THR A 249 0.06 -21.93 -25.63
CA THR A 249 -0.01 -21.81 -27.09
C THR A 249 -1.28 -22.46 -27.63
N SER A 250 -1.63 -23.64 -27.11
CA SER A 250 -2.87 -24.34 -27.48
C SER A 250 -4.13 -23.54 -27.12
N ILE A 251 -4.11 -22.81 -25.98
CA ILE A 251 -5.20 -21.92 -25.58
C ILE A 251 -5.27 -20.71 -26.51
N LEU A 252 -4.15 -20.01 -26.74
CA LEU A 252 -4.08 -18.82 -27.58
C LEU A 252 -4.48 -19.08 -29.04
N THR A 253 -4.04 -20.23 -29.59
CA THR A 253 -4.33 -20.60 -30.99
C THR A 253 -5.63 -21.36 -31.13
N GLN A 254 -6.37 -21.59 -30.02
CA GLN A 254 -7.61 -22.38 -29.99
C GLN A 254 -7.47 -23.82 -30.48
N GLN A 255 -6.26 -24.38 -30.45
CA GLN A 255 -5.97 -25.77 -30.82
C GLN A 255 -6.32 -26.73 -29.68
N LEU A 256 -7.59 -26.73 -29.28
CA LEU A 256 -8.15 -27.50 -28.18
C LEU A 256 -9.33 -28.32 -28.70
N GLY A 257 -9.35 -29.63 -28.37
CA GLY A 257 -10.51 -30.48 -28.60
C GLY A 257 -11.73 -30.07 -27.77
N LEU A 258 -12.94 -30.51 -28.19
CA LEU A 258 -14.17 -30.17 -27.47
C LEU A 258 -14.12 -30.59 -25.98
N GLY A 259 -13.69 -31.82 -25.71
CA GLY A 259 -13.55 -32.33 -24.34
C GLY A 259 -12.52 -31.55 -23.49
N GLU A 260 -11.46 -31.03 -24.10
CA GLU A 260 -10.46 -30.19 -23.39
C GLU A 260 -11.03 -28.84 -23.01
N ARG A 261 -11.84 -28.21 -23.88
CA ARG A 261 -12.52 -26.95 -23.60
C ARG A 261 -13.44 -27.09 -22.41
N GLU A 262 -14.24 -28.15 -22.35
CA GLU A 262 -15.13 -28.43 -21.21
C GLU A 262 -14.35 -28.62 -19.91
N ILE A 263 -13.21 -29.32 -19.95
CA ILE A 263 -12.34 -29.51 -18.78
C ILE A 263 -11.75 -28.18 -18.32
N ILE A 264 -11.31 -27.32 -19.24
CA ILE A 264 -10.78 -25.99 -18.95
C ILE A 264 -11.86 -25.14 -18.26
N GLU A 265 -13.08 -25.08 -18.81
CA GLU A 265 -14.20 -24.36 -18.21
C GLU A 265 -14.49 -24.84 -16.79
N GLN A 266 -14.60 -26.15 -16.58
CA GLN A 266 -14.87 -26.73 -15.25
C GLN A 266 -13.75 -26.40 -14.25
N LYS A 267 -12.46 -26.42 -14.66
CA LYS A 267 -11.33 -26.05 -13.81
C LYS A 267 -11.36 -24.57 -13.46
N MET A 268 -11.66 -23.70 -14.44
CA MET A 268 -11.79 -22.26 -14.23
C MET A 268 -12.92 -21.94 -13.28
N GLU A 269 -14.11 -22.51 -13.47
CA GLU A 269 -15.23 -22.32 -12.56
C GLU A 269 -14.90 -22.78 -11.12
N ARG A 270 -14.18 -23.90 -10.98
CA ARG A 270 -13.76 -24.41 -9.68
C ARG A 270 -12.81 -23.43 -8.99
N TRP A 271 -11.87 -22.86 -9.76
CA TRP A 271 -10.95 -21.83 -9.28
C TRP A 271 -11.70 -20.55 -8.87
N LEU A 272 -12.62 -20.05 -9.71
CA LEU A 272 -13.44 -18.87 -9.41
C LEU A 272 -14.24 -19.05 -8.12
N ARG A 273 -14.83 -20.24 -7.90
CA ARG A 273 -15.53 -20.57 -6.66
C ARG A 273 -14.59 -20.57 -5.45
N LYS A 274 -13.35 -21.08 -5.58
CA LYS A 274 -12.35 -21.06 -4.50
C LYS A 274 -11.96 -19.63 -4.13
N VAL A 275 -11.60 -18.82 -5.12
CA VAL A 275 -11.24 -17.40 -4.90
C VAL A 275 -12.38 -16.65 -4.20
N ARG A 276 -13.61 -16.81 -4.68
CA ARG A 276 -14.79 -16.16 -4.09
C ARG A 276 -15.03 -16.60 -2.64
N ARG A 277 -14.89 -17.91 -2.34
CA ARG A 277 -15.05 -18.44 -0.97
C ARG A 277 -14.00 -17.93 -0.02
N ALA A 278 -12.77 -17.71 -0.51
CA ALA A 278 -11.69 -17.12 0.27
C ALA A 278 -11.86 -15.61 0.49
N GLY A 279 -12.83 -14.95 -0.15
CA GLY A 279 -12.99 -13.48 -0.12
C GLY A 279 -12.04 -12.75 -1.08
N GLY A 280 -11.30 -13.49 -1.90
CA GLY A 280 -10.34 -12.93 -2.83
C GLY A 280 -10.96 -12.41 -4.13
N ARG A 281 -10.14 -11.73 -4.91
CA ARG A 281 -10.48 -11.23 -6.24
C ARG A 281 -9.22 -11.10 -7.09
N TYR A 282 -9.32 -11.45 -8.36
CA TYR A 282 -8.29 -11.19 -9.35
C TYR A 282 -8.88 -10.28 -10.43
N THR A 283 -8.29 -9.12 -10.63
CA THR A 283 -8.78 -8.10 -11.57
C THR A 283 -7.67 -7.75 -12.55
N ILE A 284 -7.99 -7.75 -13.83
CA ILE A 284 -7.13 -7.23 -14.90
C ILE A 284 -7.66 -5.83 -15.25
N PHE A 285 -6.77 -4.85 -15.29
CA PHE A 285 -7.07 -3.51 -15.79
C PHE A 285 -6.05 -3.16 -16.88
N LYS A 286 -6.48 -3.19 -18.13
CA LYS A 286 -5.69 -2.75 -19.28
C LYS A 286 -6.06 -1.32 -19.61
N PRO A 287 -5.15 -0.35 -19.42
CA PRO A 287 -5.37 1.02 -19.87
C PRO A 287 -5.53 1.08 -21.38
N LYS A 288 -6.44 1.93 -21.86
CA LYS A 288 -6.67 2.16 -23.31
C LYS A 288 -5.70 3.19 -23.88
N GLU A 289 -5.16 4.05 -23.03
CA GLU A 289 -4.26 5.14 -23.38
C GLU A 289 -3.01 5.08 -22.48
N ASP A 290 -1.94 5.71 -22.94
CA ASP A 290 -0.73 5.86 -22.14
C ASP A 290 -1.01 6.67 -20.89
N MET A 291 -0.66 6.13 -19.72
CA MET A 291 -0.89 6.79 -18.44
C MET A 291 0.30 6.69 -17.52
N THR A 292 0.35 7.61 -16.57
CA THR A 292 1.27 7.55 -15.44
C THR A 292 0.81 6.52 -14.41
N LEU A 293 1.68 6.15 -13.45
CA LEU A 293 1.28 5.29 -12.34
C LEU A 293 0.18 5.92 -11.48
N GLU A 294 0.20 7.24 -11.31
CA GLU A 294 -0.81 8.00 -10.58
C GLU A 294 -2.18 7.89 -11.23
N GLU A 295 -2.25 8.11 -12.55
CA GLU A 295 -3.47 7.97 -13.33
C GLU A 295 -4.02 6.54 -13.30
N ALA A 296 -3.14 5.52 -13.42
CA ALA A 296 -3.54 4.12 -13.34
C ALA A 296 -4.16 3.76 -11.98
N TYR A 297 -3.55 4.25 -10.90
CA TYR A 297 -4.10 4.03 -9.56
C TYR A 297 -5.37 4.85 -9.30
N ALA A 298 -5.47 6.06 -9.85
CA ALA A 298 -6.69 6.86 -9.78
C ALA A 298 -7.85 6.18 -10.52
N ALA A 299 -7.63 5.69 -11.75
CA ALA A 299 -8.63 4.98 -12.54
C ALA A 299 -9.19 3.73 -11.85
N THR A 300 -8.37 3.07 -11.02
CA THR A 300 -8.76 1.85 -10.30
C THR A 300 -9.18 2.10 -8.86
N SER A 301 -9.18 3.34 -8.40
CA SER A 301 -9.47 3.73 -7.01
C SER A 301 -10.91 3.47 -6.55
N ALA A 302 -11.84 3.18 -7.48
CA ALA A 302 -13.21 2.81 -7.15
C ALA A 302 -13.32 1.51 -6.36
N PHE A 303 -12.29 0.67 -6.42
CA PHE A 303 -12.25 -0.64 -5.79
C PHE A 303 -11.09 -0.70 -4.79
N ASP A 304 -11.31 -1.35 -3.67
CA ASP A 304 -10.25 -1.66 -2.72
C ASP A 304 -9.41 -2.83 -3.23
N TYR A 305 -8.08 -2.68 -3.21
CA TYR A 305 -7.13 -3.73 -3.51
C TYR A 305 -6.12 -3.88 -2.37
N ASP A 306 -5.79 -5.12 -2.05
CA ASP A 306 -4.75 -5.47 -1.08
C ASP A 306 -3.38 -5.50 -1.73
N VAL A 307 -3.34 -5.88 -3.02
CA VAL A 307 -2.11 -6.03 -3.82
C VAL A 307 -2.32 -5.48 -5.21
N THR A 308 -1.33 -4.76 -5.73
CA THR A 308 -1.31 -4.32 -7.14
C THR A 308 -0.02 -4.79 -7.81
N PHE A 309 -0.15 -5.28 -9.04
CA PHE A 309 0.97 -5.63 -9.94
C PHE A 309 0.91 -4.73 -11.16
N LEU A 310 2.04 -4.12 -11.54
CA LEU A 310 2.18 -3.33 -12.76
C LEU A 310 3.25 -3.98 -13.66
N ASP A 311 2.87 -4.38 -14.86
CA ASP A 311 3.73 -5.08 -15.81
C ASP A 311 3.81 -4.32 -17.15
N TYR A 312 4.86 -3.55 -17.40
CA TYR A 312 6.03 -3.15 -16.60
C TYR A 312 6.24 -1.63 -16.67
N VAL A 313 7.00 -1.07 -15.69
CA VAL A 313 7.07 0.38 -15.41
C VAL A 313 7.58 1.22 -16.59
N SER A 314 8.46 0.69 -17.45
CA SER A 314 9.04 1.45 -18.57
C SER A 314 8.05 1.72 -19.70
N LEU A 315 6.82 1.19 -19.61
CA LEU A 315 5.74 1.50 -20.55
C LEU A 315 4.76 2.56 -20.02
N LEU A 316 5.02 3.10 -18.83
CA LEU A 316 4.23 4.20 -18.32
C LEU A 316 4.59 5.50 -19.04
N LYS A 317 3.60 6.37 -19.19
CA LYS A 317 3.80 7.72 -19.74
C LYS A 317 4.87 8.48 -18.95
N GLY A 318 5.79 9.11 -19.67
CA GLY A 318 6.87 9.91 -19.08
C GLY A 318 8.06 9.11 -18.55
N THR A 319 8.14 7.80 -18.84
CA THR A 319 9.29 6.96 -18.49
C THR A 319 10.25 6.72 -19.66
N ASP A 320 10.10 7.46 -20.76
CA ASP A 320 10.91 7.44 -21.97
C ASP A 320 11.91 8.60 -22.00
N GLY A 321 12.95 8.50 -22.84
CA GLY A 321 13.93 9.56 -23.08
C GLY A 321 15.17 9.54 -22.17
N GLU A 322 15.96 10.62 -22.24
CA GLU A 322 17.27 10.72 -21.57
C GLU A 322 17.18 10.72 -20.03
N ASP A 323 16.07 11.20 -19.48
CA ASP A 323 15.81 11.24 -18.02
C ASP A 323 15.03 10.02 -17.48
N MET A 324 14.94 8.93 -18.24
CA MET A 324 14.21 7.72 -17.87
C MET A 324 14.53 7.22 -16.44
N TRP A 325 15.77 7.30 -16.01
CA TRP A 325 16.16 6.87 -14.67
C TRP A 325 15.54 7.73 -13.55
N ARG A 326 15.35 9.05 -13.79
CA ARG A 326 14.67 9.95 -12.86
C ARG A 326 13.17 9.66 -12.81
N ALA A 327 12.58 9.46 -13.97
CA ALA A 327 11.17 9.13 -14.09
C ALA A 327 10.85 7.80 -13.38
N LEU A 328 11.65 6.76 -13.58
CA LEU A 328 11.51 5.49 -12.88
C LEU A 328 11.71 5.62 -11.36
N GLY A 329 12.66 6.46 -10.93
CA GLY A 329 12.85 6.77 -9.50
C GLY A 329 11.63 7.47 -8.90
N SER A 330 11.06 8.45 -9.60
CA SER A 330 9.83 9.16 -9.18
C SER A 330 8.64 8.21 -9.12
N THR A 331 8.47 7.34 -10.11
CA THR A 331 7.43 6.31 -10.17
C THR A 331 7.54 5.34 -8.99
N ALA A 332 8.75 4.86 -8.67
CA ALA A 332 8.99 4.00 -7.52
C ALA A 332 8.69 4.72 -6.20
N ARG A 333 9.10 5.99 -6.07
CA ARG A 333 8.79 6.81 -4.89
C ARG A 333 7.29 6.98 -4.72
N TYR A 334 6.57 7.30 -5.79
CA TYR A 334 5.12 7.39 -5.75
C TYR A 334 4.47 6.05 -5.38
N GLY A 335 4.88 4.95 -6.03
CA GLY A 335 4.41 3.60 -5.71
C GLY A 335 4.63 3.22 -4.24
N LYS A 336 5.74 3.66 -3.64
CA LYS A 336 6.03 3.46 -2.22
C LYS A 336 5.11 4.27 -1.31
N ILE A 337 4.96 5.58 -1.57
CA ILE A 337 4.08 6.46 -0.81
C ILE A 337 2.63 5.96 -0.88
N ASN A 338 2.17 5.60 -2.09
CA ASN A 338 0.85 5.06 -2.30
C ASN A 338 0.63 3.74 -1.54
N ALA A 339 1.62 2.82 -1.53
CA ALA A 339 1.54 1.59 -0.74
C ALA A 339 1.36 1.88 0.75
N GLU A 340 2.10 2.83 1.30
CA GLU A 340 2.03 3.22 2.71
C GLU A 340 0.68 3.87 3.08
N VAL A 341 0.19 4.77 2.23
CA VAL A 341 -1.08 5.49 2.45
C VAL A 341 -2.27 4.52 2.38
N GLU A 342 -2.31 3.69 1.33
CA GLU A 342 -3.41 2.75 1.09
C GLU A 342 -3.25 1.44 1.87
N LYS A 343 -2.14 1.26 2.61
CA LYS A 343 -1.82 0.03 3.35
C LYS A 343 -1.93 -1.23 2.49
N ARG A 344 -1.42 -1.17 1.27
CA ARG A 344 -1.41 -2.28 0.33
C ARG A 344 0.01 -2.67 -0.09
N LEU A 345 0.14 -3.80 -0.76
CA LEU A 345 1.38 -4.21 -1.39
C LEU A 345 1.38 -3.73 -2.84
N ASN A 346 2.36 -2.94 -3.24
CA ASN A 346 2.58 -2.59 -4.65
C ASN A 346 3.78 -3.38 -5.19
N VAL A 347 3.59 -4.05 -6.32
CA VAL A 347 4.62 -4.81 -7.03
C VAL A 347 4.82 -4.17 -8.40
N LEU A 348 6.02 -3.67 -8.65
CA LEU A 348 6.40 -3.04 -9.91
C LEU A 348 7.40 -3.92 -10.65
N LEU A 349 7.07 -4.29 -11.88
CA LEU A 349 7.95 -5.05 -12.74
C LEU A 349 8.83 -4.09 -13.52
N VAL A 350 10.11 -4.47 -13.70
CA VAL A 350 11.09 -3.68 -14.44
C VAL A 350 11.92 -4.60 -15.34
N GLN A 351 12.22 -4.13 -16.54
CA GLN A 351 13.12 -4.82 -17.43
C GLN A 351 14.58 -4.47 -17.08
N VAL A 352 15.45 -5.47 -16.96
CA VAL A 352 16.88 -5.31 -16.79
C VAL A 352 17.62 -5.69 -18.07
N ASP A 353 18.84 -5.20 -18.24
CA ASP A 353 19.68 -5.58 -19.37
C ASP A 353 20.34 -6.97 -19.16
N GLU A 354 20.93 -7.51 -20.23
CA GLU A 354 21.58 -8.82 -20.21
C GLU A 354 22.80 -8.89 -19.30
N SER A 355 23.39 -7.74 -18.91
CA SER A 355 24.54 -7.71 -18.02
C SER A 355 24.14 -7.79 -16.53
N GLY A 356 22.84 -7.82 -16.23
CA GLY A 356 22.34 -7.74 -14.86
C GLY A 356 22.71 -6.40 -14.17
N LYS A 357 23.40 -5.54 -14.87
CA LYS A 357 23.73 -4.19 -14.44
C LYS A 357 22.55 -3.28 -14.69
N ILE A 358 21.88 -3.06 -13.65
CA ILE A 358 20.69 -2.32 -13.49
C ILE A 358 20.95 -0.82 -13.71
N ARG A 359 21.06 -0.37 -14.93
CA ARG A 359 21.17 1.08 -15.20
C ARG A 359 19.96 1.83 -14.65
N TYR A 360 18.79 1.24 -14.71
CA TYR A 360 17.52 1.86 -14.32
C TYR A 360 16.94 1.32 -13.01
N SER A 361 17.31 0.14 -12.55
CA SER A 361 16.71 -0.48 -11.38
C SER A 361 17.35 -0.03 -10.06
N ARG A 362 18.51 0.63 -10.06
CA ARG A 362 19.09 1.17 -8.81
C ARG A 362 18.13 2.20 -8.19
N ALA A 363 17.60 3.13 -8.99
CA ALA A 363 16.61 4.10 -8.54
C ALA A 363 15.31 3.43 -8.06
N MET A 364 14.84 2.39 -8.78
CA MET A 364 13.70 1.59 -8.37
C MET A 364 13.95 0.85 -7.06
N SER A 365 15.11 0.18 -6.95
CA SER A 365 15.49 -0.56 -5.76
C SER A 365 15.67 0.36 -4.53
N GLU A 366 16.13 1.60 -4.68
CA GLU A 366 16.31 2.54 -3.56
C GLU A 366 15.01 2.81 -2.80
N HIS A 367 13.89 2.90 -3.50
CA HIS A 367 12.57 3.12 -2.90
C HIS A 367 11.85 1.85 -2.47
N SER A 368 12.24 0.67 -2.98
CA SER A 368 11.59 -0.60 -2.66
C SER A 368 11.92 -1.11 -1.25
N ASN A 369 11.00 -1.88 -0.68
CA ASN A 369 11.24 -2.64 0.55
C ASN A 369 11.96 -3.95 0.26
N ASN A 370 11.59 -4.60 -0.86
CA ASN A 370 12.21 -5.81 -1.38
C ASN A 370 12.46 -5.66 -2.87
N SER A 371 13.55 -6.25 -3.35
CA SER A 371 13.85 -6.31 -4.77
C SER A 371 14.28 -7.73 -5.14
N TRP A 372 13.66 -8.31 -6.16
CA TRP A 372 14.00 -9.59 -6.73
C TRP A 372 14.56 -9.36 -8.13
N ILE A 373 15.71 -9.91 -8.42
CA ILE A 373 16.40 -9.68 -9.70
C ILE A 373 17.00 -10.98 -10.17
N TRP A 374 16.82 -11.26 -11.46
CA TRP A 374 17.51 -12.35 -12.15
C TRP A 374 17.74 -12.00 -13.63
N VAL A 375 18.72 -12.65 -14.20
CA VAL A 375 18.99 -12.64 -15.62
C VAL A 375 18.92 -14.08 -16.11
N ALA A 376 18.06 -14.35 -17.05
CA ALA A 376 17.98 -15.66 -17.69
C ALA A 376 18.76 -15.62 -19.01
N GLY A 377 19.86 -16.35 -19.08
CA GLY A 377 20.55 -16.69 -20.31
C GLY A 377 19.80 -17.75 -21.14
N GLU A 378 20.39 -18.24 -22.21
CA GLU A 378 19.73 -19.25 -23.05
C GLU A 378 19.49 -20.57 -22.30
N GLU A 379 20.45 -21.00 -21.48
CA GLU A 379 20.35 -22.22 -20.68
C GLU A 379 19.23 -22.15 -19.65
N GLU A 380 19.09 -21.00 -18.95
CA GLU A 380 18.02 -20.76 -17.99
C GLU A 380 16.65 -20.66 -18.67
N LYS A 381 16.58 -20.09 -19.88
CA LYS A 381 15.33 -20.03 -20.64
C LYS A 381 14.88 -21.40 -21.12
N GLU A 382 15.82 -22.27 -21.57
CA GLU A 382 15.54 -23.62 -22.00
C GLU A 382 15.15 -24.54 -20.84
N SER A 383 15.91 -24.53 -19.76
CA SER A 383 15.64 -25.35 -18.57
C SER A 383 14.47 -24.84 -17.74
N GLY A 384 14.18 -23.56 -17.84
CA GLY A 384 13.24 -22.83 -16.97
C GLY A 384 13.77 -22.61 -15.54
N ILE A 385 14.99 -23.05 -15.20
CA ILE A 385 15.55 -22.92 -13.86
C ILE A 385 16.23 -21.54 -13.73
N ILE A 386 15.73 -20.71 -12.85
CA ILE A 386 16.27 -19.38 -12.58
C ILE A 386 16.78 -19.27 -11.15
N GLU A 387 17.85 -18.50 -10.95
CA GLU A 387 18.33 -18.08 -9.64
C GLU A 387 17.95 -16.61 -9.40
N ILE A 388 17.12 -16.37 -8.40
CA ILE A 388 16.66 -15.04 -8.02
C ILE A 388 17.59 -14.51 -6.94
N ASP A 389 18.22 -13.36 -7.21
CA ASP A 389 18.95 -12.57 -6.21
C ASP A 389 18.00 -11.57 -5.56
N GLN A 390 18.09 -11.46 -4.23
CA GLN A 390 17.38 -10.46 -3.45
C GLN A 390 18.37 -9.38 -2.97
N PRO A 391 18.77 -8.42 -3.81
CA PRO A 391 19.75 -7.41 -3.45
C PRO A 391 19.29 -6.47 -2.37
N LYS A 392 17.97 -6.38 -2.15
CA LYS A 392 17.39 -5.56 -1.09
C LYS A 392 16.27 -6.30 -0.36
N SER A 393 16.39 -6.34 0.95
CA SER A 393 15.34 -6.72 1.88
C SER A 393 15.40 -5.84 3.12
N ARG A 394 14.25 -5.28 3.52
CA ARG A 394 14.14 -4.51 4.78
C ARG A 394 13.71 -5.38 5.96
N ASN A 395 13.03 -6.50 5.68
CA ASN A 395 12.38 -7.32 6.71
C ASN A 395 13.03 -8.68 6.94
N SER A 396 14.01 -9.06 6.09
CA SER A 396 14.75 -10.31 6.22
C SER A 396 16.22 -10.10 5.86
N ARG A 397 17.06 -11.12 6.11
CA ARG A 397 18.41 -11.17 5.53
C ARG A 397 18.31 -11.27 4.01
N ARG A 398 19.33 -10.86 3.31
CA ARG A 398 19.49 -11.09 1.87
C ARG A 398 19.78 -12.58 1.63
N PHE A 399 19.21 -13.14 0.60
CA PHE A 399 19.44 -14.53 0.20
C PHE A 399 19.12 -14.70 -1.28
N LYS A 400 19.58 -15.79 -1.84
CA LYS A 400 19.23 -16.24 -3.18
C LYS A 400 18.39 -17.48 -3.10
N PHE A 401 17.53 -17.68 -4.07
CA PHE A 401 16.71 -18.88 -4.18
C PHE A 401 16.48 -19.25 -5.63
N LYS A 402 16.27 -20.55 -5.88
CA LYS A 402 16.07 -21.11 -7.22
C LYS A 402 14.63 -21.54 -7.40
N LEU A 403 14.10 -21.26 -8.58
CA LEU A 403 12.76 -21.68 -9.00
C LEU A 403 12.81 -22.23 -10.40
N LYS A 404 11.79 -23.01 -10.74
CA LYS A 404 11.54 -23.47 -12.11
C LYS A 404 10.33 -22.75 -12.68
N LEU A 405 10.51 -22.09 -13.81
CA LEU A 405 9.45 -21.45 -14.58
C LEU A 405 8.95 -22.41 -15.66
N ASN A 406 7.69 -22.78 -15.59
CA ASN A 406 7.02 -23.54 -16.62
C ASN A 406 6.30 -22.60 -17.58
N TYR A 407 6.97 -22.22 -18.66
CA TYR A 407 6.46 -21.25 -19.61
C TYR A 407 5.22 -21.73 -20.36
N SER A 408 5.10 -23.06 -20.65
CA SER A 408 3.95 -23.59 -21.36
C SER A 408 2.68 -23.51 -20.51
N GLN A 409 2.79 -23.76 -19.22
CA GLN A 409 1.65 -23.71 -18.28
C GLN A 409 1.57 -22.43 -17.47
N MET A 410 2.47 -21.47 -17.68
CA MET A 410 2.54 -20.21 -16.94
C MET A 410 2.64 -20.40 -15.42
N ARG A 411 3.37 -21.43 -14.96
CA ARG A 411 3.50 -21.82 -13.55
C ARG A 411 4.89 -21.58 -13.00
N VAL A 412 4.95 -21.33 -11.71
CA VAL A 412 6.19 -21.36 -10.94
C VAL A 412 6.20 -22.66 -10.14
N GLU A 413 7.27 -23.39 -10.26
CA GLU A 413 7.46 -24.71 -9.64
C GLU A 413 8.74 -24.67 -8.80
N LYS A 414 8.85 -25.60 -7.84
CA LYS A 414 10.08 -25.79 -7.07
C LYS A 414 11.20 -26.27 -7.97
N ALA A 415 12.39 -25.73 -7.80
CA ALA A 415 13.56 -26.20 -8.53
C ALA A 415 13.89 -27.66 -8.15
N PRO A 416 14.37 -28.50 -9.10
CA PRO A 416 14.56 -29.93 -8.86
C PRO A 416 15.66 -30.31 -7.85
N ASN A 417 16.51 -29.36 -7.42
CA ASN A 417 17.58 -29.61 -6.44
C ASN A 417 17.32 -28.86 -5.13
N GLU A 418 17.42 -29.56 -4.00
CA GLU A 418 17.15 -29.05 -2.65
C GLU A 418 18.17 -28.02 -2.11
N ASP A 419 19.30 -27.79 -2.77
CA ASP A 419 20.34 -26.80 -2.37
C ASP A 419 19.97 -25.33 -2.67
N ALA A 420 18.68 -25.00 -2.56
CA ALA A 420 18.14 -23.73 -3.02
C ALA A 420 18.41 -22.52 -2.10
N LEU A 421 18.96 -22.72 -0.91
CA LEU A 421 19.15 -21.66 0.11
C LEU A 421 20.61 -21.56 0.55
N GLY A 422 21.44 -20.87 -0.24
CA GLY A 422 22.79 -20.49 0.20
C GLY A 422 22.80 -19.13 0.90
N PRO A 423 23.51 -18.94 2.03
CA PRO A 423 23.77 -17.60 2.55
C PRO A 423 24.62 -16.82 1.55
N VAL A 424 24.19 -15.61 1.19
CA VAL A 424 25.01 -14.72 0.38
C VAL A 424 26.16 -14.23 1.25
N GLU A 425 27.38 -14.72 1.00
CA GLU A 425 28.58 -14.04 1.50
C GLU A 425 28.60 -12.66 0.87
N SER A 426 28.50 -11.62 1.70
CA SER A 426 28.67 -10.24 1.27
C SER A 426 30.13 -10.02 0.89
N LYS A 427 30.47 -10.18 -0.39
CA LYS A 427 31.72 -9.63 -0.92
C LYS A 427 31.56 -8.12 -1.07
N ASP A 428 31.88 -7.39 -0.01
CA ASP A 428 32.12 -5.96 -0.10
C ASP A 428 33.34 -5.71 -1.01
N PRO A 429 33.25 -4.87 -2.05
CA PRO A 429 34.38 -4.60 -2.96
C PRO A 429 35.51 -3.73 -2.36
N LYS A 430 35.57 -3.56 -1.04
CA LYS A 430 36.51 -2.67 -0.37
C LYS A 430 37.41 -3.37 0.65
N ASP A 431 37.97 -4.54 0.34
CA ASP A 431 39.01 -5.11 1.18
C ASP A 431 40.32 -5.32 0.39
N LYS A 432 40.89 -4.23 -0.06
CA LYS A 432 42.33 -4.15 -0.39
C LYS A 432 42.88 -2.95 0.35
N THR A 433 43.25 -3.13 1.60
CA THR A 433 44.35 -2.50 2.35
C THR A 433 44.12 -2.77 3.84
N LYS A 434 44.65 -3.88 4.33
CA LYS A 434 44.93 -4.05 5.75
C LYS A 434 46.45 -4.01 5.94
N GLU A 435 47.00 -2.83 6.13
CA GLU A 435 48.21 -2.67 6.91
C GLU A 435 47.82 -2.60 8.39
N GLN A 436 48.64 -3.31 9.17
CA GLN A 436 48.43 -3.61 10.59
C GLN A 436 48.45 -2.33 11.44
N ILE A 437 47.34 -2.01 12.09
CA ILE A 437 47.31 -1.10 13.23
C ILE A 437 46.79 -1.89 14.44
N LYS A 438 47.72 -2.14 15.42
CA LYS A 438 47.36 -2.75 16.71
C LYS A 438 46.46 -1.81 17.52
N PRO A 439 45.30 -2.23 18.08
CA PRO A 439 44.45 -1.36 18.86
C PRO A 439 45.03 -1.15 20.28
N LYS A 440 45.20 0.09 20.69
CA LYS A 440 45.35 0.48 22.09
C LYS A 440 44.00 0.28 22.81
N ARG A 441 43.98 -0.63 23.79
CA ARG A 441 42.83 -0.81 24.70
C ARG A 441 42.62 0.48 25.51
N LYS A 442 41.44 1.10 25.35
CA LYS A 442 40.87 2.02 26.34
C LYS A 442 39.74 1.28 27.05
N ASN A 443 39.85 1.20 28.36
CA ASN A 443 38.83 0.62 29.25
C ASN A 443 37.53 1.44 29.13
N LEU A 444 36.47 0.79 28.71
CA LEU A 444 35.09 1.27 28.88
C LEU A 444 34.46 0.52 30.05
N PRO A 445 33.71 1.18 30.92
CA PRO A 445 33.07 0.54 32.05
C PRO A 445 31.94 -0.44 31.62
N ASN A 446 31.85 -1.52 32.36
CA ASN A 446 30.97 -2.64 32.15
C ASN A 446 29.50 -2.22 32.50
N LEU A 447 28.65 -2.06 31.47
CA LEU A 447 27.24 -1.65 31.61
C LEU A 447 26.26 -2.85 31.76
N ALA A 448 26.76 -3.99 32.23
CA ALA A 448 25.97 -5.23 32.33
C ALA A 448 25.54 -5.61 33.76
N ALA A 449 25.57 -4.69 34.74
CA ALA A 449 25.27 -5.01 36.13
C ALA A 449 24.01 -4.34 36.71
N ASP A 450 23.22 -3.60 35.93
CA ASP A 450 21.98 -2.98 36.47
C ASP A 450 20.84 -3.08 35.44
N ILE A 451 20.35 -4.31 35.16
CA ILE A 451 19.00 -4.57 34.62
C ILE A 451 18.40 -5.76 35.36
#